data_1422a32a9a81fbf67dfdf18551daf84d
#
_entry.id   1422a32a9a81fbf67dfdf18551daf84d
#
_cell.length_a   1.000
_cell.length_b   1.000
_cell.length_c   1.000
_cell.angle_alpha   90.00
_cell.angle_beta   90.00
_cell.angle_gamma   90.00
#
_symmetry.space_group_name_H-M   'P 1'
#
loop_
_entity.id
_entity.type
_entity.pdbx_description
1 polymer ?
#
loop_
_entity_poly.entity_id
_entity_poly.type
_entity_poly.pdbx_seq_one_letter_code
_entity_poly.pdbx_strand_id
1 'polypeptide(L)'
;MARHLIIGAGPIGRATTTALQKRGHTVTIATRSGTRYGSAESVTLDATDTPALTRAATGCDSIIVCTNPPYHQWAKEWPPIIDSVVRAAVDTQARIVLMGNLYPFGRPTGPMTTATPENPTETKGQVRAGLWKTLTQAAEQHGILVSELRASDYFGDDAGPVTHLGDRFITPVRN
;
A
#
# COMPACT_ATOMS: atom_id res chain seq x y z
N MET A 1 3.98 8.56 20.67
CA MET A 1 3.97 7.18 20.14
C MET A 1 2.73 7.06 19.26
N ALA A 2 2.88 6.79 17.97
CA ALA A 2 1.76 6.67 17.05
C ALA A 2 1.36 5.19 16.84
N ARG A 3 0.10 4.95 16.44
CA ARG A 3 -0.44 3.62 16.14
C ARG A 3 -0.75 3.52 14.65
N HIS A 4 -0.30 2.45 14.02
CA HIS A 4 -0.45 2.26 12.58
C HIS A 4 -1.07 0.92 12.25
N LEU A 5 -2.07 0.92 11.36
CA LEU A 5 -2.60 -0.28 10.74
C LEU A 5 -1.94 -0.48 9.38
N ILE A 6 -1.27 -1.61 9.17
CA ILE A 6 -0.67 -1.97 7.89
C ILE A 6 -1.50 -3.06 7.23
N ILE A 7 -2.01 -2.80 6.03
CA ILE A 7 -2.74 -3.78 5.23
C ILE A 7 -1.75 -4.49 4.30
N GLY A 8 -1.48 -5.75 4.58
CA GLY A 8 -0.54 -6.59 3.82
C GLY A 8 0.80 -6.83 4.52
N ALA A 9 1.23 -8.11 4.58
CA ALA A 9 2.47 -8.59 5.18
C ALA A 9 3.50 -9.07 4.13
N GLY A 10 3.46 -8.48 2.93
CA GLY A 10 4.48 -8.65 1.90
C GLY A 10 5.79 -7.93 2.28
N PRO A 11 6.82 -7.97 1.42
CA PRO A 11 8.12 -7.36 1.70
C PRO A 11 8.02 -5.93 2.20
N ILE A 12 7.21 -5.08 1.54
CA ILE A 12 7.05 -3.68 1.91
C ILE A 12 6.35 -3.54 3.26
N GLY A 13 5.27 -4.28 3.51
CA GLY A 13 4.56 -4.25 4.79
C GLY A 13 5.46 -4.65 5.95
N ARG A 14 6.29 -5.68 5.77
CA ARG A 14 7.29 -6.12 6.76
C ARG A 14 8.36 -5.06 7.01
N ALA A 15 8.96 -4.52 5.96
CA ALA A 15 9.97 -3.46 6.06
C ALA A 15 9.40 -2.22 6.76
N THR A 16 8.17 -1.80 6.40
CA THR A 16 7.47 -0.69 7.03
C THR A 16 7.22 -0.98 8.52
N THR A 17 6.78 -2.19 8.87
CA THR A 17 6.58 -2.61 10.26
C THR A 17 7.88 -2.47 11.06
N THR A 18 8.97 -3.04 10.56
CA THR A 18 10.28 -2.95 11.20
C THR A 18 10.74 -1.50 11.39
N ALA A 19 10.56 -0.66 10.38
CA ALA A 19 10.96 0.74 10.43
C ALA A 19 10.16 1.56 11.45
N LEU A 20 8.86 1.31 11.56
CA LEU A 20 7.98 1.99 12.51
C LEU A 20 8.26 1.52 13.95
N GLN A 21 8.42 0.22 14.17
CA GLN A 21 8.76 -0.33 15.49
C GLN A 21 10.12 0.18 16.00
N LYS A 22 11.13 0.27 15.14
CA LYS A 22 12.42 0.88 15.48
C LYS A 22 12.33 2.35 15.93
N ARG A 23 11.26 3.05 15.52
CA ARG A 23 10.95 4.43 15.94
C ARG A 23 10.01 4.50 17.15
N GLY A 24 9.70 3.37 17.78
CA GLY A 24 8.84 3.31 18.96
C GLY A 24 7.34 3.42 18.68
N HIS A 25 6.91 3.18 17.45
CA HIS A 25 5.48 3.17 17.10
C HIS A 25 4.86 1.79 17.30
N THR A 26 3.56 1.75 17.58
CA THR A 26 2.77 0.52 17.63
C THR A 26 2.23 0.18 16.24
N VAL A 27 2.34 -1.08 15.85
CA VAL A 27 1.91 -1.57 14.53
C VAL A 27 0.98 -2.76 14.68
N THR A 28 -0.16 -2.71 13.99
CA THR A 28 -1.04 -3.84 13.76
C THR A 28 -0.98 -4.22 12.28
N ILE A 29 -0.75 -5.49 11.95
CA ILE A 29 -0.73 -6.00 10.57
C ILE A 29 -2.05 -6.70 10.28
N ALA A 30 -2.73 -6.26 9.23
CA ALA A 30 -3.96 -6.85 8.73
C ALA A 30 -3.69 -7.68 7.47
N THR A 31 -4.07 -8.95 7.50
CA THR A 31 -4.00 -9.86 6.35
C THR A 31 -5.15 -10.85 6.35
N ARG A 32 -5.49 -11.40 5.20
CA ARG A 32 -6.49 -12.47 5.09
C ARG A 32 -6.10 -13.76 5.82
N SER A 33 -4.81 -14.02 5.93
CA SER A 33 -4.26 -15.23 6.55
C SER A 33 -3.89 -15.07 8.03
N GLY A 34 -4.00 -13.86 8.60
CA GLY A 34 -3.54 -13.60 9.98
C GLY A 34 -2.02 -13.70 10.13
N THR A 35 -1.27 -13.39 9.07
CA THR A 35 0.20 -13.48 9.08
C THR A 35 0.78 -12.64 10.23
N ARG A 36 1.61 -13.28 11.05
CA ARG A 36 2.37 -12.62 12.13
C ARG A 36 3.75 -12.18 11.61
N TYR A 37 4.22 -11.03 12.08
CA TYR A 37 5.56 -10.55 11.77
C TYR A 37 6.14 -9.72 12.92
N GLY A 38 7.33 -10.14 13.39
CA GLY A 38 8.01 -9.48 14.50
C GLY A 38 7.15 -9.45 15.76
N SER A 39 7.13 -8.31 16.45
CA SER A 39 6.30 -8.05 17.63
C SER A 39 5.01 -7.29 17.30
N ALA A 40 4.67 -7.14 16.02
CA ALA A 40 3.43 -6.49 15.61
C ALA A 40 2.21 -7.34 15.99
N GLU A 41 1.14 -6.69 16.44
CA GLU A 41 -0.16 -7.32 16.54
C GLU A 41 -0.62 -7.77 15.16
N SER A 42 -1.36 -8.87 15.08
CA SER A 42 -1.91 -9.35 13.81
C SER A 42 -3.41 -9.49 13.89
N VAL A 43 -4.10 -9.07 12.84
CA VAL A 43 -5.53 -9.24 12.67
C VAL A 43 -5.83 -9.93 11.35
N THR A 44 -6.74 -10.90 11.41
CA THR A 44 -7.27 -11.56 10.20
C THR A 44 -8.46 -10.77 9.70
N LEU A 45 -8.34 -10.16 8.51
CA LEU A 45 -9.44 -9.49 7.85
C LEU A 45 -9.24 -9.44 6.33
N ASP A 46 -10.32 -9.36 5.59
CA ASP A 46 -10.32 -8.96 4.19
C ASP A 46 -10.39 -7.43 4.10
N ALA A 47 -9.51 -6.82 3.31
CA ALA A 47 -9.47 -5.36 3.16
C ALA A 47 -10.71 -4.77 2.49
N THR A 48 -11.59 -5.59 1.93
CA THR A 48 -12.90 -5.20 1.39
C THR A 48 -14.03 -5.23 2.43
N ASP A 49 -13.78 -5.82 3.61
CA ASP A 49 -14.72 -5.82 4.73
C ASP A 49 -14.61 -4.49 5.51
N THR A 50 -15.36 -3.49 5.07
CA THR A 50 -15.34 -2.15 5.67
C THR A 50 -15.58 -2.16 7.19
N PRO A 51 -16.59 -2.86 7.73
CA PRO A 51 -16.79 -2.92 9.17
C PRO A 51 -15.61 -3.50 9.95
N ALA A 52 -14.99 -4.59 9.44
CA ALA A 52 -13.81 -5.17 10.08
C ALA A 52 -12.59 -4.24 9.99
N LEU A 53 -12.41 -3.58 8.84
CA LEU A 53 -11.31 -2.63 8.63
C LEU A 53 -11.48 -1.38 9.52
N THR A 54 -12.68 -0.83 9.64
CA THR A 54 -12.97 0.31 10.54
C THR A 54 -12.67 -0.05 12.01
N ARG A 55 -13.10 -1.22 12.47
CA ARG A 55 -12.75 -1.69 13.81
C ARG A 55 -11.24 -1.79 14.02
N ALA A 56 -10.51 -2.36 13.06
CA ALA A 56 -9.05 -2.49 13.13
C ALA A 56 -8.33 -1.14 13.08
N ALA A 57 -8.89 -0.15 12.40
CA ALA A 57 -8.32 1.20 12.26
C ALA A 57 -8.68 2.12 13.44
N THR A 58 -9.61 1.72 14.31
CA THR A 58 -10.05 2.55 15.45
C THR A 58 -8.87 2.88 16.37
N GLY A 59 -8.64 4.18 16.58
CA GLY A 59 -7.53 4.70 17.37
C GLY A 59 -6.16 4.59 16.72
N CYS A 60 -6.09 4.30 15.41
CA CYS A 60 -4.86 4.38 14.63
C CYS A 60 -4.68 5.79 14.04
N ASP A 61 -3.44 6.26 14.02
CA ASP A 61 -3.06 7.52 13.37
C ASP A 61 -3.01 7.38 11.86
N SER A 62 -2.78 6.16 11.35
CA SER A 62 -2.79 5.91 9.91
C SER A 62 -3.14 4.48 9.53
N ILE A 63 -3.68 4.35 8.31
CA ILE A 63 -3.86 3.11 7.55
C ILE A 63 -2.85 3.11 6.41
N ILE A 64 -1.91 2.16 6.43
CA ILE A 64 -0.85 2.04 5.43
C ILE A 64 -1.16 0.85 4.52
N VAL A 65 -1.40 1.12 3.24
CA VAL A 65 -1.84 0.12 2.28
C VAL A 65 -0.63 -0.45 1.53
N CYS A 66 -0.17 -1.63 1.97
CA CYS A 66 0.95 -2.39 1.39
C CYS A 66 0.50 -3.68 0.70
N THR A 67 -0.81 -3.95 0.64
CA THR A 67 -1.34 -5.09 -0.12
C THR A 67 -1.20 -4.87 -1.61
N ASN A 68 -1.17 -5.96 -2.36
CA ASN A 68 -1.16 -5.89 -3.82
C ASN A 68 -1.87 -7.14 -4.37
N PRO A 69 -3.07 -7.01 -4.93
CA PRO A 69 -3.75 -8.10 -5.60
C PRO A 69 -2.93 -8.64 -6.79
N PRO A 70 -3.22 -9.86 -7.28
CA PRO A 70 -2.61 -10.36 -8.50
C PRO A 70 -2.83 -9.39 -9.68
N TYR A 71 -1.79 -9.14 -10.47
CA TYR A 71 -1.80 -8.12 -11.53
C TYR A 71 -2.98 -8.21 -12.51
N HIS A 72 -3.39 -9.44 -12.86
CA HIS A 72 -4.51 -9.66 -13.78
C HIS A 72 -5.89 -9.37 -13.16
N GLN A 73 -5.95 -9.18 -11.84
CA GLN A 73 -7.18 -8.88 -11.10
C GLN A 73 -7.28 -7.42 -10.65
N TRP A 74 -6.29 -6.59 -10.93
CA TRP A 74 -6.23 -5.23 -10.42
C TRP A 74 -7.47 -4.38 -10.70
N ALA A 75 -7.99 -4.44 -11.91
CA ALA A 75 -9.18 -3.66 -12.27
C ALA A 75 -10.42 -4.05 -11.45
N LYS A 76 -10.47 -5.31 -10.97
CA LYS A 76 -11.58 -5.84 -10.19
C LYS A 76 -11.37 -5.68 -8.67
N GLU A 77 -10.16 -5.97 -8.19
CA GLU A 77 -9.91 -6.10 -6.75
C GLU A 77 -9.47 -4.78 -6.09
N TRP A 78 -8.79 -3.90 -6.79
CA TRP A 78 -8.33 -2.65 -6.21
C TRP A 78 -9.46 -1.68 -5.81
N PRO A 79 -10.48 -1.42 -6.64
CA PRO A 79 -11.51 -0.45 -6.28
C PRO A 79 -12.21 -0.77 -4.95
N PRO A 80 -12.74 -1.98 -4.70
CA PRO A 80 -13.39 -2.28 -3.42
C PRO A 80 -12.44 -2.19 -2.20
N ILE A 81 -11.15 -2.48 -2.38
CA ILE A 81 -10.16 -2.31 -1.31
C ILE A 81 -10.03 -0.82 -0.96
N ILE A 82 -9.83 0.06 -1.94
CA ILE A 82 -9.65 1.49 -1.70
C ILE A 82 -10.93 2.12 -1.15
N ASP A 83 -12.11 1.74 -1.65
CA ASP A 83 -13.39 2.22 -1.13
C ASP A 83 -13.56 1.86 0.35
N SER A 84 -13.19 0.64 0.74
CA SER A 84 -13.21 0.21 2.14
C SER A 84 -12.22 0.99 3.00
N VAL A 85 -11.00 1.20 2.51
CA VAL A 85 -9.95 1.98 3.20
C VAL A 85 -10.39 3.43 3.41
N VAL A 86 -10.97 4.06 2.38
CA VAL A 86 -11.49 5.44 2.47
C VAL A 86 -12.58 5.53 3.54
N ARG A 87 -13.57 4.63 3.52
CA ARG A 87 -14.65 4.63 4.52
C ARG A 87 -14.10 4.45 5.93
N ALA A 88 -13.23 3.48 6.14
CA ALA A 88 -12.59 3.27 7.43
C ALA A 88 -11.79 4.50 7.90
N ALA A 89 -11.06 5.15 6.99
CA ALA A 89 -10.31 6.36 7.31
C ALA A 89 -11.21 7.55 7.65
N VAL A 90 -12.31 7.72 6.94
CA VAL A 90 -13.32 8.76 7.24
C VAL A 90 -13.93 8.54 8.61
N ASP A 91 -14.35 7.31 8.94
CA ASP A 91 -14.97 6.97 10.22
C ASP A 91 -14.01 7.12 11.41
N THR A 92 -12.73 6.85 11.20
CA THR A 92 -11.70 6.85 12.27
C THR A 92 -10.82 8.10 12.29
N GLN A 93 -10.92 8.95 11.28
CA GLN A 93 -10.06 10.10 11.03
C GLN A 93 -8.56 9.74 10.91
N ALA A 94 -8.28 8.47 10.59
CA ALA A 94 -6.93 8.00 10.30
C ALA A 94 -6.46 8.52 8.93
N ARG A 95 -5.19 8.90 8.82
CA ARG A 95 -4.61 9.26 7.52
C ARG A 95 -4.35 8.01 6.68
N ILE A 96 -4.42 8.14 5.35
CA ILE A 96 -4.12 7.05 4.43
C ILE A 96 -2.72 7.23 3.83
N VAL A 97 -1.93 6.17 3.83
CA VAL A 97 -0.67 6.09 3.09
C VAL A 97 -0.77 4.92 2.11
N LEU A 98 -0.82 5.21 0.81
CA LEU A 98 -0.84 4.18 -0.23
C LEU A 98 0.58 3.87 -0.73
N MET A 99 0.95 2.61 -0.75
CA MET A 99 2.12 2.17 -1.48
C MET A 99 1.80 2.06 -2.96
N GLY A 100 2.30 3.02 -3.71
CA GLY A 100 2.09 3.17 -5.15
C GLY A 100 3.26 2.69 -6.00
N ASN A 101 3.17 2.98 -7.29
CA ASN A 101 4.19 2.70 -8.28
C ASN A 101 4.20 3.76 -9.39
N LEU A 102 5.06 3.59 -10.39
CA LEU A 102 5.24 4.56 -11.47
C LEU A 102 4.33 4.33 -12.69
N TYR A 103 3.48 3.30 -12.69
CA TYR A 103 2.59 3.00 -13.83
C TYR A 103 1.64 4.14 -14.24
N PRO A 104 1.15 5.02 -13.32
CA PRO A 104 0.32 6.16 -13.70
C PRO A 104 1.00 7.13 -14.68
N PHE A 105 2.32 7.21 -14.69
CA PHE A 105 3.05 8.13 -15.56
C PHE A 105 3.14 7.66 -17.03
N GLY A 106 2.85 6.38 -17.31
CA GLY A 106 2.94 5.82 -18.65
C GLY A 106 4.38 5.83 -19.17
N ARG A 107 4.61 6.50 -20.31
CA ARG A 107 5.95 6.66 -20.90
C ARG A 107 6.38 8.13 -20.78
N PRO A 108 7.06 8.51 -19.73
CA PRO A 108 7.52 9.88 -19.56
C PRO A 108 8.63 10.21 -20.57
N THR A 109 8.65 11.46 -21.04
CA THR A 109 9.65 11.95 -22.02
C THR A 109 10.90 12.53 -21.36
N GLY A 110 11.00 12.50 -20.04
CA GLY A 110 12.13 13.01 -19.26
C GLY A 110 12.13 12.51 -17.83
N PRO A 111 12.97 13.04 -16.96
CA PRO A 111 13.02 12.68 -15.56
C PRO A 111 11.67 12.89 -14.88
N MET A 112 11.20 11.90 -14.11
CA MET A 112 9.96 12.00 -13.36
C MET A 112 10.18 12.85 -12.09
N THR A 113 9.26 13.78 -11.86
CA THR A 113 9.20 14.64 -10.67
C THR A 113 7.79 14.60 -10.09
N THR A 114 7.57 15.28 -8.97
CA THR A 114 6.23 15.44 -8.38
C THR A 114 5.26 16.22 -9.27
N ALA A 115 5.77 16.99 -10.24
CA ALA A 115 4.99 17.74 -11.22
C ALA A 115 4.76 16.96 -12.54
N THR A 116 5.33 15.75 -12.70
CA THR A 116 5.13 14.95 -13.89
C THR A 116 3.65 14.54 -14.01
N PRO A 117 2.97 14.87 -15.13
CA PRO A 117 1.56 14.53 -15.27
C PRO A 117 1.36 13.02 -15.41
N GLU A 118 0.26 12.53 -14.85
CA GLU A 118 -0.17 11.16 -15.08
C GLU A 118 -0.70 11.02 -16.51
N ASN A 119 -0.18 10.06 -17.24
CA ASN A 119 -0.60 9.73 -18.59
C ASN A 119 -0.56 8.21 -18.82
N PRO A 120 -1.38 7.44 -18.10
CA PRO A 120 -1.35 5.99 -18.16
C PRO A 120 -1.85 5.48 -19.51
N THR A 121 -1.02 4.70 -20.20
CA THR A 121 -1.35 4.10 -21.49
C THR A 121 -1.84 2.66 -21.37
N GLU A 122 -1.70 2.05 -20.19
CA GLU A 122 -2.04 0.67 -19.93
C GLU A 122 -3.05 0.55 -18.79
N THR A 123 -3.84 -0.54 -18.79
CA THR A 123 -4.87 -0.82 -17.77
C THR A 123 -4.33 -0.71 -16.33
N LYS A 124 -3.12 -1.21 -16.07
CA LYS A 124 -2.53 -1.14 -14.73
C LYS A 124 -2.26 0.30 -14.28
N GLY A 125 -1.76 1.11 -15.19
CA GLY A 125 -1.55 2.54 -14.95
C GLY A 125 -2.87 3.28 -14.71
N GLN A 126 -3.90 2.97 -15.52
CA GLN A 126 -5.24 3.54 -15.36
C GLN A 126 -5.86 3.18 -14.01
N VAL A 127 -5.73 1.91 -13.58
CA VAL A 127 -6.19 1.49 -12.26
C VAL A 127 -5.49 2.30 -11.17
N ARG A 128 -4.16 2.36 -11.18
CA ARG A 128 -3.39 3.08 -10.14
C ARG A 128 -3.70 4.58 -10.12
N ALA A 129 -3.80 5.23 -11.28
CA ALA A 129 -4.25 6.63 -11.37
C ALA A 129 -5.67 6.81 -10.80
N GLY A 130 -6.57 5.86 -11.08
CA GLY A 130 -7.92 5.85 -10.51
C GLY A 130 -7.93 5.76 -8.98
N LEU A 131 -7.07 4.91 -8.38
CA LEU A 131 -6.96 4.81 -6.92
C LEU A 131 -6.52 6.14 -6.30
N TRP A 132 -5.50 6.79 -6.88
CA TRP A 132 -5.02 8.08 -6.39
C TRP A 132 -6.10 9.16 -6.51
N LYS A 133 -6.82 9.19 -7.63
CA LYS A 133 -7.96 10.10 -7.82
C LYS A 133 -9.04 9.88 -6.73
N THR A 134 -9.40 8.62 -6.43
CA THR A 134 -10.37 8.31 -5.36
C THR A 134 -9.88 8.83 -4.01
N LEU A 135 -8.60 8.65 -3.68
CA LEU A 135 -8.03 9.11 -2.43
C LEU A 135 -8.03 10.64 -2.32
N THR A 136 -7.62 11.36 -3.38
CA THR A 136 -7.59 12.83 -3.37
C THR A 136 -8.99 13.42 -3.29
N GLN A 137 -9.96 12.83 -3.98
CA GLN A 137 -11.37 13.24 -3.86
C GLN A 137 -11.91 13.03 -2.43
N ALA A 138 -11.57 11.90 -1.81
CA ALA A 138 -11.96 11.66 -0.43
C ALA A 138 -11.31 12.65 0.55
N ALA A 139 -10.04 13.03 0.32
CA ALA A 139 -9.36 14.06 1.10
C ALA A 139 -10.07 15.41 1.02
N GLU A 140 -10.45 15.83 -0.19
CA GLU A 140 -11.18 17.07 -0.44
C GLU A 140 -12.58 17.06 0.19
N GLN A 141 -13.31 15.95 0.09
CA GLN A 141 -14.68 15.83 0.57
C GLN A 141 -14.81 15.65 2.09
N HIS A 142 -13.87 14.96 2.69
CA HIS A 142 -13.96 14.53 4.10
C HIS A 142 -12.86 15.09 5.01
N GLY A 143 -11.92 15.85 4.47
CA GLY A 143 -10.82 16.46 5.25
C GLY A 143 -9.79 15.47 5.79
N ILE A 144 -9.78 14.21 5.30
CA ILE A 144 -8.77 13.22 5.66
C ILE A 144 -7.44 13.49 4.96
N LEU A 145 -6.34 13.11 5.60
CA LEU A 145 -5.02 13.24 4.99
C LEU A 145 -4.68 11.99 4.18
N VAL A 146 -4.25 12.18 2.94
CA VAL A 146 -3.82 11.10 2.06
C VAL A 146 -2.42 11.36 1.52
N SER A 147 -1.65 10.30 1.31
CA SER A 147 -0.35 10.34 0.62
C SER A 147 -0.11 9.05 -0.14
N GLU A 148 0.62 9.16 -1.25
CA GLU A 148 1.07 8.02 -2.03
C GLU A 148 2.59 8.05 -2.16
N LEU A 149 3.24 6.93 -1.84
CA LEU A 149 4.67 6.71 -2.08
C LEU A 149 4.82 5.90 -3.37
N ARG A 150 5.34 6.52 -4.42
CA ARG A 150 5.53 5.87 -5.72
C ARG A 150 6.98 5.42 -5.89
N ALA A 151 7.18 4.14 -6.15
CA ALA A 151 8.50 3.56 -6.40
C ALA A 151 8.47 2.72 -7.68
N SER A 152 9.63 2.59 -8.36
CA SER A 152 9.78 1.75 -9.55
C SER A 152 9.81 0.28 -9.15
N ASP A 153 10.91 -0.13 -8.55
CA ASP A 153 11.21 -1.49 -8.15
C ASP A 153 11.73 -1.54 -6.73
N TYR A 154 11.59 -2.70 -6.11
CA TYR A 154 12.01 -2.92 -4.74
C TYR A 154 13.13 -3.94 -4.71
N PHE A 155 14.17 -3.66 -3.92
CA PHE A 155 15.26 -4.55 -3.63
C PHE A 155 15.65 -4.43 -2.15
N GLY A 156 16.34 -5.42 -1.62
CA GLY A 156 16.80 -5.46 -0.22
C GLY A 156 16.68 -6.86 0.35
N ASP A 157 17.18 -7.05 1.57
CA ASP A 157 17.31 -8.35 2.23
C ASP A 157 15.96 -9.10 2.35
N ASP A 158 14.87 -8.37 2.61
CA ASP A 158 13.52 -8.93 2.79
C ASP A 158 12.66 -8.85 1.52
N ALA A 159 13.22 -8.42 0.39
CA ALA A 159 12.45 -8.21 -0.83
C ALA A 159 11.95 -9.51 -1.49
N GLY A 160 12.57 -10.64 -1.13
CA GLY A 160 12.18 -11.98 -1.56
C GLY A 160 12.54 -12.30 -3.03
N PRO A 161 12.22 -13.50 -3.49
CA PRO A 161 12.68 -14.02 -4.79
C PRO A 161 11.99 -13.36 -5.99
N VAL A 162 10.92 -12.60 -5.78
CA VAL A 162 10.12 -11.99 -6.85
C VAL A 162 10.60 -10.61 -7.29
N THR A 163 11.65 -10.08 -6.68
CA THR A 163 12.23 -8.79 -7.10
C THR A 163 13.04 -8.92 -8.38
N HIS A 164 13.13 -7.82 -9.15
CA HIS A 164 13.93 -7.83 -10.38
C HIS A 164 15.43 -8.12 -10.13
N LEU A 165 15.95 -7.69 -8.96
CA LEU A 165 17.33 -7.96 -8.52
C LEU A 165 17.45 -9.19 -7.59
N GLY A 166 16.36 -9.96 -7.42
CA GLY A 166 16.35 -11.21 -6.65
C GLY A 166 16.80 -12.42 -7.48
N ASP A 167 16.23 -13.58 -7.19
CA ASP A 167 16.60 -14.86 -7.81
C ASP A 167 16.49 -14.88 -9.34
N ARG A 168 15.62 -14.05 -9.92
CA ARG A 168 15.52 -13.92 -11.38
C ARG A 168 16.77 -13.39 -12.05
N PHE A 169 17.54 -12.57 -11.36
CA PHE A 169 18.76 -11.96 -11.88
C PHE A 169 20.02 -12.60 -11.27
N ILE A 170 20.05 -12.73 -9.94
CA ILE A 170 21.26 -13.17 -9.23
C ILE A 170 21.53 -14.66 -9.46
N THR A 171 20.49 -15.51 -9.45
CA THR A 171 20.68 -16.96 -9.64
C THR A 171 21.29 -17.31 -11.02
N PRO A 172 20.78 -16.78 -12.15
CA PRO A 172 21.39 -17.01 -13.46
C PRO A 172 22.83 -16.46 -13.62
N VAL A 173 23.18 -15.40 -12.87
CA VAL A 173 24.52 -14.77 -12.96
C VAL A 173 25.55 -15.51 -12.10
N ARG A 174 25.09 -16.25 -11.07
CA ARG A 174 25.97 -17.02 -10.15
C ARG A 174 26.27 -18.44 -10.64
N ASN A 175 25.56 -18.95 -11.65
CA ASN A 175 25.75 -20.23 -12.32
C ASN A 175 26.44 -20.03 -13.68
#